data_5570a5a6a69148c69e282baea58c7f52
#
_entry.id   5570a5a6a69148c69e282baea58c7f52
#
_cell.length_a   1.000
_cell.length_b   1.000
_cell.length_c   1.000
_cell.angle_alpha   90.00
_cell.angle_beta   90.00
_cell.angle_gamma   90.00
#
_symmetry.space_group_name_H-M   'P 1'
#
loop_
_entity.id
_entity.type
_entity.pdbx_description
1 polymer ?
#
loop_
_entity_poly.entity_id
_entity_poly.type
_entity_poly.pdbx_seq_one_letter_code
_entity_poly.pdbx_strand_id
1 'polypeptide(L)'
;MGDHDPKRPPPLVEPEVIPLSFITGGAVEVDGELVRVLGWSEFPMAEEISPERRVVVRLAMPLSLALKLHEQFCTQLNLRRREGH
;
A
#
# COMPACT_ATOMS: atom_id res chain seq x y z
N MET A 1 29.85 -6.26 -17.02
CA MET A 1 29.28 -5.85 -16.17
C MET A 1 29.11 -4.52 -16.23
N GLY A 2 29.31 -3.78 -16.48
CA GLY A 2 29.23 -2.50 -16.53
C GLY A 2 28.11 -1.75 -16.93
N ASP A 3 27.05 -2.30 -17.16
CA ASP A 3 25.93 -1.54 -17.62
C ASP A 3 25.10 -0.92 -16.54
N HIS A 4 25.56 -0.98 -15.33
CA HIS A 4 24.81 -0.39 -14.23
C HIS A 4 24.93 1.12 -14.27
N ASP A 5 23.82 1.80 -14.41
CA ASP A 5 23.77 3.25 -14.38
C ASP A 5 23.36 3.66 -12.98
N PRO A 6 24.20 4.36 -12.21
CA PRO A 6 23.86 4.73 -10.85
C PRO A 6 22.66 5.66 -10.74
N LYS A 7 22.25 6.32 -11.82
CA LYS A 7 21.07 7.18 -11.79
C LYS A 7 19.78 6.42 -12.04
N ARG A 8 19.86 5.22 -12.51
CA ARG A 8 18.68 4.41 -12.73
C ARG A 8 18.38 3.59 -11.50
N PRO A 9 17.14 3.50 -11.10
CA PRO A 9 16.82 2.56 -10.02
C PRO A 9 17.05 1.13 -10.50
N PRO A 10 17.37 0.24 -9.58
CA PRO A 10 17.49 -1.17 -9.97
C PRO A 10 16.15 -1.69 -10.48
N PRO A 11 16.16 -2.67 -11.36
CA PRO A 11 14.91 -3.22 -11.87
C PRO A 11 14.11 -3.89 -10.76
N LEU A 12 12.80 -3.84 -10.89
CA LEU A 12 11.95 -4.57 -9.97
C LEU A 12 12.00 -6.05 -10.30
N VAL A 13 12.17 -6.85 -9.28
CA VAL A 13 12.22 -8.30 -9.43
C VAL A 13 11.21 -8.92 -8.47
N GLU A 14 10.42 -9.82 -8.97
CA GLU A 14 9.49 -10.56 -8.14
C GLU A 14 9.92 -12.01 -8.15
N PRO A 15 10.82 -12.43 -7.24
CA PRO A 15 11.38 -13.79 -7.30
C PRO A 15 10.35 -14.87 -7.10
N GLU A 16 9.25 -14.56 -6.49
CA GLU A 16 8.14 -15.48 -6.39
C GLU A 16 6.86 -14.66 -6.44
N VAL A 17 5.77 -15.29 -6.77
CA VAL A 17 4.50 -14.58 -6.89
C VAL A 17 4.09 -14.04 -5.52
N ILE A 18 3.94 -12.72 -5.45
CA ILE A 18 3.50 -12.08 -4.22
C ILE A 18 1.99 -11.89 -4.32
N PRO A 19 1.21 -12.53 -3.46
CA PRO A 19 -0.24 -12.39 -3.57
C PRO A 19 -0.71 -10.99 -3.23
N LEU A 20 -1.78 -10.58 -3.89
CA LEU A 20 -2.42 -9.31 -3.55
C LEU A 20 -3.16 -9.46 -2.24
N SER A 21 -3.03 -8.46 -1.38
CA SER A 21 -3.82 -8.41 -0.15
C SER A 21 -4.92 -7.39 -0.34
N PHE A 22 -6.14 -7.80 -0.09
CA PHE A 22 -7.29 -6.92 -0.19
C PHE A 22 -7.60 -6.38 1.19
N ILE A 23 -7.65 -5.06 1.33
CA ILE A 23 -7.95 -4.46 2.63
C ILE A 23 -9.25 -3.68 2.53
N THR A 24 -10.00 -3.68 3.62
CA THR A 24 -11.23 -2.92 3.72
C THR A 24 -11.08 -1.73 4.65
N GLY A 25 -9.97 -1.64 5.36
CA GLY A 25 -9.69 -0.51 6.22
C GLY A 25 -8.21 -0.41 6.50
N GLY A 26 -7.81 0.71 7.02
CA GLY A 26 -6.41 0.91 7.32
C GLY A 26 -6.18 2.09 8.24
N ALA A 27 -4.96 2.18 8.71
CA ALA A 27 -4.54 3.28 9.57
C ALA A 27 -3.10 3.63 9.26
N VAL A 28 -2.77 4.89 9.44
CA VAL A 28 -1.43 5.40 9.18
C VAL A 28 -0.93 6.07 10.44
N GLU A 29 0.29 5.75 10.85
CA GLU A 29 0.95 6.39 11.96
C GLU A 29 2.23 7.03 11.47
N VAL A 30 2.54 8.21 11.95
CA VAL A 30 3.79 8.88 11.62
C VAL A 30 4.57 9.12 12.90
N ASP A 31 5.80 8.66 12.90
CA ASP A 31 6.67 8.81 14.05
C ASP A 31 8.00 9.36 13.52
N GLY A 32 8.19 10.69 13.60
CA GLY A 32 9.35 11.32 13.01
C GLY A 32 9.39 11.11 11.50
N GLU A 33 10.44 10.47 11.03
CA GLU A 33 10.60 10.23 9.61
C GLU A 33 10.08 8.86 9.19
N LEU A 34 9.49 8.12 10.09
CA LEU A 34 8.99 6.79 9.80
C LEU A 34 7.48 6.81 9.70
N VAL A 35 6.95 6.22 8.64
CA VAL A 35 5.51 6.09 8.44
C VAL A 35 5.17 4.61 8.48
N ARG A 36 4.20 4.25 9.30
CA ARG A 36 3.71 2.88 9.38
C ARG A 36 2.30 2.83 8.87
N VAL A 37 2.01 1.81 8.10
CA VAL A 37 0.68 1.60 7.55
C VAL A 37 0.19 0.22 7.97
N LEU A 38 -1.01 0.18 8.48
CA LEU A 38 -1.65 -1.05 8.90
C LEU A 38 -2.89 -1.23 8.05
N GLY A 39 -3.06 -2.37 7.47
CA GLY A 39 -4.25 -2.68 6.69
C GLY A 39 -4.96 -3.89 7.23
N TRP A 40 -6.28 -3.86 7.25
CA TRP A 40 -7.07 -5.00 7.71
C TRP A 40 -8.19 -5.28 6.74
N SER A 41 -8.69 -6.50 6.82
CA SER A 41 -9.88 -6.91 6.07
C SER A 41 -10.95 -7.34 7.06
N GLU A 42 -12.18 -7.03 6.72
CA GLU A 42 -13.29 -7.49 7.50
C GLU A 42 -13.86 -8.72 6.84
N PHE A 43 -14.05 -9.75 7.63
CA PHE A 43 -14.62 -10.99 7.13
C PHE A 43 -15.98 -11.17 7.79
N PRO A 44 -17.06 -11.20 7.02
CA PRO A 44 -18.36 -11.49 7.62
C PRO A 44 -18.35 -12.90 8.12
N MET A 45 -18.74 -13.05 9.38
CA MET A 45 -18.85 -14.35 10.00
C MET A 45 -20.29 -14.82 9.92
N ALA A 46 -20.55 -15.97 10.50
CA ALA A 46 -21.92 -16.46 10.59
C ALA A 46 -22.79 -15.41 11.27
N GLU A 47 -24.08 -15.47 10.95
CA GLU A 47 -24.99 -14.42 11.33
C GLU A 47 -24.96 -13.97 12.74
N GLU A 48 -24.67 -14.83 13.65
CA GLU A 48 -24.71 -14.49 15.06
C GLU A 48 -23.44 -13.93 15.61
N ILE A 49 -22.41 -13.82 14.78
CA ILE A 49 -21.09 -13.43 15.25
C ILE A 49 -20.70 -12.12 14.61
N SER A 50 -20.13 -11.23 15.38
CA SER A 50 -19.65 -9.95 14.87
C SER A 50 -18.58 -10.20 13.80
N PRO A 51 -18.53 -9.37 12.79
CA PRO A 51 -17.46 -9.50 11.78
C PRO A 51 -16.10 -9.39 12.44
N GLU A 52 -15.18 -10.15 11.92
CA GLU A 52 -13.83 -10.13 12.43
C GLU A 52 -12.98 -9.22 11.55
N ARG A 53 -12.21 -8.35 12.17
CA ARG A 53 -11.25 -7.52 11.45
C ARG A 53 -9.88 -8.14 11.65
N ARG A 54 -9.26 -8.49 10.56
CA ARG A 54 -8.01 -9.21 10.61
C ARG A 54 -6.93 -8.40 9.90
N VAL A 55 -5.82 -8.15 10.60
CA VAL A 55 -4.69 -7.45 10.01
C VAL A 55 -4.07 -8.32 8.95
N VAL A 56 -3.91 -7.78 7.75
CA VAL A 56 -3.32 -8.53 6.65
C VAL A 56 -2.08 -7.86 6.09
N VAL A 57 -1.84 -6.60 6.42
CA VAL A 57 -0.70 -5.87 5.88
C VAL A 57 -0.11 -4.98 6.96
N ARG A 58 1.20 -4.98 7.07
CA ARG A 58 1.93 -4.01 7.86
C ARG A 58 3.07 -3.52 7.01
N LEU A 59 3.16 -2.21 6.84
CA LEU A 59 4.23 -1.60 6.05
C LEU A 59 4.92 -0.54 6.87
N ALA A 60 6.19 -0.34 6.58
CA ALA A 60 6.94 0.78 7.13
C ALA A 60 7.69 1.42 5.98
N MET A 61 7.79 2.73 5.99
CA MET A 61 8.46 3.44 4.92
C MET A 61 8.98 4.77 5.43
N PRO A 62 9.99 5.33 4.77
CA PRO A 62 10.41 6.68 5.10
C PRO A 62 9.34 7.69 4.70
N LEU A 63 9.31 8.80 5.42
CA LEU A 63 8.32 9.85 5.15
C LEU A 63 8.38 10.32 3.70
N SER A 64 9.58 10.44 3.13
CA SER A 64 9.71 10.90 1.76
C SER A 64 8.98 9.99 0.78
N LEU A 65 9.03 8.68 1.00
CA LEU A 65 8.31 7.75 0.14
C LEU A 65 6.81 7.86 0.34
N ALA A 66 6.39 8.02 1.60
CA ALA A 66 4.96 8.15 1.88
C ALA A 66 4.38 9.37 1.15
N LEU A 67 5.13 10.46 1.11
CA LEU A 67 4.67 11.66 0.42
C LEU A 67 4.57 11.42 -1.10
N LYS A 68 5.54 10.69 -1.66
CA LYS A 68 5.47 10.35 -3.08
C LYS A 68 4.28 9.46 -3.39
N LEU A 69 4.03 8.49 -2.55
CA LEU A 69 2.88 7.60 -2.75
C LEU A 69 1.58 8.37 -2.63
N HIS A 70 1.52 9.31 -1.71
CA HIS A 70 0.34 10.16 -1.57
C HIS A 70 0.07 10.92 -2.87
N GLU A 71 1.10 11.49 -3.48
CA GLU A 71 0.94 12.19 -4.74
C GLU A 71 0.46 11.27 -5.84
N GLN A 72 1.01 10.06 -5.89
CA GLN A 72 0.60 9.09 -6.90
C GLN A 72 -0.85 8.67 -6.71
N PHE A 73 -1.26 8.46 -5.46
CA PHE A 73 -2.65 8.16 -5.17
C PHE A 73 -3.56 9.28 -5.67
N CYS A 74 -3.21 10.51 -5.34
CA CYS A 74 -4.04 11.65 -5.73
C CYS A 74 -4.16 11.75 -7.25
N THR A 75 -3.05 11.55 -7.95
CA THR A 75 -3.05 11.62 -9.41
C THR A 75 -3.93 10.53 -10.01
N GLN A 76 -3.73 9.30 -9.55
CA GLN A 76 -4.47 8.18 -10.12
C GLN A 76 -5.96 8.25 -9.79
N LEU A 77 -6.30 8.65 -8.59
CA LEU A 77 -7.70 8.78 -8.20
C LEU A 77 -8.38 9.91 -8.97
N ASN A 78 -7.68 11.01 -9.22
CA ASN A 78 -8.25 12.10 -10.00
C ASN A 78 -8.48 11.69 -11.44
N LEU A 79 -7.55 10.94 -12.01
CA LEU A 79 -7.75 10.45 -13.39
C LEU A 79 -8.97 9.54 -13.45
N ARG A 80 -9.10 8.64 -12.49
CA ARG A 80 -10.24 7.73 -12.46
C ARG A 80 -11.54 8.49 -12.31
N ARG A 81 -11.55 9.51 -11.46
CA ARG A 81 -12.75 10.30 -11.25
C ARG A 81 -13.19 11.00 -12.53
N ARG A 82 -12.22 11.51 -13.30
CA ARG A 82 -12.56 12.16 -14.57
C ARG A 82 -13.14 11.19 -15.59
N GLU A 83 -12.60 9.98 -15.61
CA GLU A 83 -13.07 8.98 -16.55
C GLU A 83 -14.40 8.38 -16.12
N GLY A 84 -14.71 8.45 -14.88
CA GLY A 84 -15.90 7.82 -14.33
C GLY A 84 -17.19 8.54 -14.62
N HIS A 85 -17.16 9.57 -15.44
CA HIS A 85 -18.40 10.24 -15.83
C HIS A 85 -18.86 9.84 -17.21
#